data_6ad5d0d0475cc10f1216b3e10c0cc5aa
#
_entry.id   6ad5d0d0475cc10f1216b3e10c0cc5aa
#
_cell.length_a   1.000
_cell.length_b   1.000
_cell.length_c   1.000
_cell.angle_alpha   90.00
_cell.angle_beta   90.00
_cell.angle_gamma   90.00
#
_symmetry.space_group_name_H-M   'P 1'
#
loop_
_entity.id
_entity.type
_entity.pdbx_description
1 polymer ?
#
loop_
_entity_poly.entity_id
_entity_poly.type
_entity_poly.pdbx_seq_one_letter_code
_entity_poly.pdbx_strand_id
1 'polypeptide(L)'
;KLFNYTKKFYDDGRNDLYTVFILKCQDYCVAHGFVSMIVQQGWMSLTRSAQLRKAVYSKAHYVNMIHLGSRIFEELSGEVVKSAAFVMRNDRSMDYTAVYSKVDRYESATSKEKLFKDSENLFYATLSQTCQIEGAPLSYWLPRAMLPLFAQSTIGNRFICRAGMQTGDNEQFLRFWYEPSARSVAHFTPDTKWYSYNKGGSQRKWYGNLDLVVNWENNGFDIKAFKKKRLELG
;
A
#
# COMPACT_ATOMS: atom_id res chain seq x y z
N LYS A 1 -18.22 -19.68 -2.45
CA LYS A 1 -18.95 -19.66 -1.16
C LYS A 1 -18.29 -18.71 -0.16
N LEU A 2 -16.97 -18.81 0.12
CA LEU A 2 -16.26 -17.99 1.09
C LEU A 2 -16.34 -16.48 0.76
N PHE A 3 -16.05 -16.09 -0.49
CA PHE A 3 -16.15 -14.70 -0.95
C PHE A 3 -17.53 -14.07 -0.67
N ASN A 4 -18.63 -14.80 -0.96
CA ASN A 4 -19.97 -14.29 -0.71
C ASN A 4 -20.26 -14.12 0.79
N TYR A 5 -19.72 -15.01 1.62
CA TYR A 5 -19.82 -14.91 3.08
C TYR A 5 -19.08 -13.67 3.59
N THR A 6 -17.82 -13.50 3.20
CA THR A 6 -17.00 -12.34 3.63
C THR A 6 -17.61 -11.03 3.17
N LYS A 7 -18.10 -10.96 1.92
CA LYS A 7 -18.79 -9.78 1.40
C LYS A 7 -20.07 -9.46 2.18
N LYS A 8 -20.82 -10.48 2.62
CA LYS A 8 -22.09 -10.28 3.33
C LYS A 8 -21.89 -9.82 4.76
N PHE A 9 -20.91 -10.37 5.47
CA PHE A 9 -20.75 -10.18 6.91
C PHE A 9 -19.56 -9.34 7.34
N TYR A 10 -18.55 -9.22 6.47
CA TYR A 10 -17.26 -8.54 6.77
C TYR A 10 -16.79 -7.72 5.56
N ASP A 11 -17.68 -6.92 4.97
CA ASP A 11 -17.41 -6.17 3.73
C ASP A 11 -16.20 -5.24 3.86
N ASP A 12 -16.04 -4.60 5.01
CA ASP A 12 -14.93 -3.70 5.30
C ASP A 12 -13.56 -4.40 5.32
N GLY A 13 -13.53 -5.72 5.58
CA GLY A 13 -12.32 -6.55 5.62
C GLY A 13 -12.16 -7.50 4.43
N ARG A 14 -13.06 -7.53 3.46
CA ARG A 14 -13.15 -8.57 2.42
C ARG A 14 -11.96 -8.67 1.47
N ASN A 15 -11.10 -7.66 1.44
CA ASN A 15 -9.96 -7.61 0.52
C ASN A 15 -8.90 -8.68 0.78
N ASP A 16 -8.86 -9.23 2.01
CA ASP A 16 -7.97 -10.32 2.39
C ASP A 16 -8.55 -11.07 3.60
N LEU A 17 -8.25 -12.37 3.72
CA LEU A 17 -8.78 -13.17 4.83
C LEU A 17 -8.27 -12.73 6.20
N TYR A 18 -7.01 -12.31 6.32
CA TYR A 18 -6.50 -11.86 7.61
C TYR A 18 -7.24 -10.61 8.12
N THR A 19 -7.69 -9.74 7.22
CA THR A 19 -8.48 -8.55 7.56
C THR A 19 -9.90 -8.91 8.01
N VAL A 20 -10.49 -9.94 7.42
CA VAL A 20 -11.75 -10.53 7.91
C VAL A 20 -11.58 -11.09 9.31
N PHE A 21 -10.47 -11.78 9.58
CA PHE A 21 -10.18 -12.34 10.91
C PHE A 21 -9.99 -11.25 11.97
N ILE A 22 -9.42 -10.09 11.63
CA ILE A 22 -9.34 -8.96 12.59
C ILE A 22 -10.75 -8.58 13.06
N LEU A 23 -11.70 -8.37 12.14
CA LEU A 23 -13.08 -8.01 12.47
C LEU A 23 -13.79 -9.14 13.23
N LYS A 24 -13.62 -10.38 12.80
CA LYS A 24 -14.25 -11.53 13.42
C LYS A 24 -13.76 -11.77 14.85
N CYS A 25 -12.47 -11.66 15.09
CA CYS A 25 -11.92 -11.77 16.45
C CYS A 25 -12.40 -10.64 17.36
N GLN A 26 -12.56 -9.43 16.80
CA GLN A 26 -13.16 -8.31 17.51
C GLN A 26 -14.62 -8.58 17.88
N ASP A 27 -15.43 -9.18 17.00
CA ASP A 27 -16.82 -9.54 17.28
C ASP A 27 -16.95 -10.64 18.33
N TYR A 28 -15.97 -11.53 18.48
CA TYR A 28 -15.94 -12.55 19.54
C TYR A 28 -15.50 -12.00 20.89
N CYS A 29 -14.90 -10.83 20.90
CA CYS A 29 -14.37 -10.22 22.11
C CYS A 29 -15.49 -9.52 22.89
N VAL A 30 -15.59 -9.81 24.17
CA VAL A 30 -16.51 -9.10 25.06
C VAL A 30 -16.12 -7.63 25.21
N ALA A 31 -17.04 -6.80 25.67
CA ALA A 31 -16.75 -5.40 26.00
C ALA A 31 -15.60 -5.32 27.00
N HIS A 32 -14.67 -4.40 26.76
CA HIS A 32 -13.43 -4.21 27.53
C HIS A 32 -12.43 -5.39 27.49
N GLY A 33 -12.73 -6.44 26.75
CA GLY A 33 -11.81 -7.56 26.51
C GLY A 33 -10.66 -7.18 25.55
N PHE A 34 -9.71 -8.09 25.39
CA PHE A 34 -8.54 -7.87 24.55
C PHE A 34 -8.50 -8.82 23.37
N VAL A 35 -8.08 -8.31 22.21
CA VAL A 35 -7.77 -9.08 21.00
C VAL A 35 -6.29 -8.89 20.69
N SER A 36 -5.57 -10.00 20.53
CA SER A 36 -4.17 -10.01 20.15
C SER A 36 -3.97 -10.85 18.90
N MET A 37 -3.24 -10.31 17.91
CA MET A 37 -3.00 -11.01 16.65
C MET A 37 -1.62 -10.64 16.08
N ILE A 38 -1.07 -11.59 15.31
CA ILE A 38 0.05 -11.35 14.39
C ILE A 38 -0.50 -11.50 12.98
N VAL A 39 -0.42 -10.44 12.18
CA VAL A 39 -0.97 -10.41 10.81
C VAL A 39 -0.07 -9.64 9.86
N GLN A 40 -0.34 -9.73 8.57
CA GLN A 40 0.33 -8.88 7.58
C GLN A 40 0.10 -7.40 7.88
N GLN A 41 1.13 -6.56 7.70
CA GLN A 41 1.08 -5.14 8.07
C GLN A 41 0.32 -4.25 7.07
N GLY A 42 -0.04 -4.75 5.88
CA GLY A 42 -0.60 -3.93 4.80
C GLY A 42 -1.86 -3.14 5.19
N TRP A 43 -2.68 -3.68 6.09
CA TRP A 43 -3.90 -3.00 6.57
C TRP A 43 -3.61 -1.69 7.32
N MET A 44 -2.40 -1.51 7.86
CA MET A 44 -2.02 -0.31 8.61
C MET A 44 -2.01 0.95 7.75
N SER A 45 -1.65 0.85 6.47
CA SER A 45 -1.40 2.03 5.61
C SER A 45 -2.09 1.99 4.25
N LEU A 46 -2.40 0.82 3.69
CA LEU A 46 -2.97 0.73 2.35
C LEU A 46 -4.34 1.42 2.26
N THR A 47 -4.56 2.19 1.20
CA THR A 47 -5.81 2.92 0.94
C THR A 47 -7.01 1.98 0.89
N ARG A 48 -6.87 0.80 0.28
CA ARG A 48 -7.93 -0.22 0.21
C ARG A 48 -8.41 -0.72 1.58
N SER A 49 -7.62 -0.53 2.64
CA SER A 49 -7.95 -0.94 4.00
C SER A 49 -8.52 0.21 4.86
N ALA A 50 -8.85 1.36 4.27
CA ALA A 50 -9.38 2.51 5.02
C ALA A 50 -10.71 2.18 5.71
N GLN A 51 -11.60 1.42 5.07
CA GLN A 51 -12.88 1.02 5.68
C GLN A 51 -12.66 0.06 6.85
N LEU A 52 -11.76 -0.93 6.69
CA LEU A 52 -11.38 -1.82 7.78
C LEU A 52 -10.89 -1.02 9.00
N ARG A 53 -9.99 -0.05 8.80
CA ARG A 53 -9.50 0.79 9.91
C ARG A 53 -10.62 1.55 10.60
N LYS A 54 -11.53 2.15 9.84
CA LYS A 54 -12.71 2.82 10.38
C LYS A 54 -13.58 1.87 11.21
N ALA A 55 -13.84 0.66 10.70
CA ALA A 55 -14.63 -0.36 11.40
C ALA A 55 -13.96 -0.75 12.72
N VAL A 56 -12.66 -1.04 12.71
CA VAL A 56 -11.90 -1.38 13.93
C VAL A 56 -11.92 -0.22 14.94
N TYR A 57 -11.61 1.01 14.50
CA TYR A 57 -11.53 2.18 15.39
C TYR A 57 -12.88 2.65 15.93
N SER A 58 -13.98 2.20 15.33
CA SER A 58 -15.32 2.49 15.84
C SER A 58 -15.64 1.75 17.13
N LYS A 59 -14.97 0.62 17.39
CA LYS A 59 -15.24 -0.29 18.51
C LYS A 59 -14.08 -0.45 19.48
N ALA A 60 -12.84 -0.25 19.03
CA ALA A 60 -11.64 -0.58 19.79
C ALA A 60 -10.54 0.48 19.67
N HIS A 61 -9.57 0.43 20.57
CA HIS A 61 -8.31 1.17 20.46
C HIS A 61 -7.12 0.22 20.65
N TYR A 62 -5.95 0.59 20.12
CA TYR A 62 -4.72 -0.17 20.34
C TYR A 62 -4.18 0.12 21.73
N VAL A 63 -3.70 -0.94 22.40
CA VAL A 63 -2.96 -0.85 23.65
C VAL A 63 -1.47 -0.80 23.35
N ASN A 64 -1.01 -1.76 22.56
CA ASN A 64 0.35 -1.78 22.05
C ASN A 64 0.42 -2.46 20.67
N MET A 65 1.54 -2.21 19.98
CA MET A 65 1.82 -2.82 18.68
C MET A 65 3.32 -2.94 18.46
N ILE A 66 3.72 -4.03 17.81
CA ILE A 66 5.08 -4.23 17.30
C ILE A 66 5.03 -4.28 15.78
N HIS A 67 5.69 -3.34 15.13
CA HIS A 67 5.86 -3.32 13.68
C HIS A 67 7.07 -4.15 13.32
N LEU A 68 6.84 -5.41 12.99
CA LEU A 68 7.87 -6.44 12.84
C LEU A 68 8.58 -6.38 11.47
N GLY A 69 7.84 -6.00 10.40
CA GLY A 69 8.37 -6.02 9.05
C GLY A 69 8.56 -7.44 8.49
N SER A 70 9.54 -7.60 7.61
CA SER A 70 9.91 -8.88 6.97
C SER A 70 10.82 -9.73 7.87
N ARG A 71 11.09 -10.99 7.47
CA ARG A 71 12.09 -11.89 8.05
C ARG A 71 11.90 -12.17 9.55
N ILE A 72 10.67 -12.37 10.00
CA ILE A 72 10.38 -12.81 11.37
C ILE A 72 10.15 -14.32 11.46
N PHE A 73 9.79 -14.95 10.37
CA PHE A 73 9.61 -16.38 10.28
C PHE A 73 10.83 -16.98 9.56
N GLU A 74 11.61 -17.78 10.25
CA GLU A 74 12.86 -18.37 9.70
C GLU A 74 12.60 -19.28 8.51
N GLU A 75 11.44 -19.94 8.49
CA GLU A 75 11.03 -20.88 7.44
C GLU A 75 10.59 -20.19 6.13
N LEU A 76 10.28 -18.90 6.17
CA LEU A 76 9.86 -18.14 5.00
C LEU A 76 11.07 -17.44 4.37
N SER A 77 11.56 -17.98 3.27
CA SER A 77 12.63 -17.34 2.50
C SER A 77 12.16 -16.01 1.90
N GLY A 78 12.93 -14.95 2.15
CA GLY A 78 12.77 -13.66 1.47
C GLY A 78 11.93 -12.60 2.19
N GLU A 79 11.74 -11.47 1.52
CA GLU A 79 11.04 -10.28 2.04
C GLU A 79 9.52 -10.30 1.79
N VAL A 80 8.95 -11.46 1.49
CA VAL A 80 7.59 -11.57 0.92
C VAL A 80 6.51 -11.19 1.93
N VAL A 81 6.65 -11.55 3.20
CA VAL A 81 5.63 -11.29 4.22
C VAL A 81 6.15 -10.28 5.25
N LYS A 82 5.53 -9.12 5.28
CA LYS A 82 5.77 -8.09 6.30
C LYS A 82 4.64 -8.13 7.31
N SER A 83 4.97 -8.24 8.59
CA SER A 83 3.99 -8.48 9.65
C SER A 83 4.01 -7.42 10.74
N ALA A 84 2.90 -7.33 11.46
CA ALA A 84 2.75 -6.57 12.70
C ALA A 84 2.01 -7.41 13.73
N ALA A 85 2.42 -7.31 14.98
CA ALA A 85 1.73 -7.86 16.13
C ALA A 85 1.07 -6.74 16.92
N PHE A 86 -0.16 -6.93 17.37
CA PHE A 86 -0.87 -5.91 18.13
C PHE A 86 -1.74 -6.51 19.24
N VAL A 87 -2.00 -5.68 20.24
CA VAL A 87 -3.04 -5.88 21.23
C VAL A 87 -3.98 -4.69 21.14
N MET A 88 -5.26 -4.94 20.96
CA MET A 88 -6.30 -3.93 21.03
C MET A 88 -7.31 -4.30 22.12
N ARG A 89 -7.90 -3.30 22.75
CA ARG A 89 -8.98 -3.43 23.70
C ARG A 89 -10.29 -3.12 23.01
N ASN A 90 -11.30 -3.99 23.23
CA ASN A 90 -12.64 -3.83 22.67
C ASN A 90 -13.44 -2.79 23.47
N ASP A 91 -12.97 -1.56 23.36
CA ASP A 91 -13.47 -0.37 24.02
C ASP A 91 -12.93 0.84 23.26
N ARG A 92 -13.80 1.70 22.78
CA ARG A 92 -13.37 2.86 21.99
C ARG A 92 -12.84 3.95 22.89
N SER A 93 -11.57 4.27 22.75
CA SER A 93 -10.95 5.46 23.35
C SER A 93 -10.12 6.21 22.31
N MET A 94 -10.47 7.48 22.08
CA MET A 94 -9.75 8.31 21.10
C MET A 94 -8.43 8.85 21.64
N ASP A 95 -8.35 9.03 22.97
CA ASP A 95 -7.23 9.69 23.63
C ASP A 95 -6.33 8.74 24.41
N TYR A 96 -6.64 7.44 24.37
CA TYR A 96 -5.73 6.44 24.92
C TYR A 96 -4.40 6.45 24.18
N THR A 97 -3.31 6.63 24.91
CA THR A 97 -1.96 6.65 24.32
C THR A 97 -1.43 5.23 24.20
N ALA A 98 -1.48 4.70 22.99
CA ALA A 98 -0.94 3.39 22.68
C ALA A 98 0.58 3.43 22.50
N VAL A 99 1.25 2.32 22.81
CA VAL A 99 2.70 2.14 22.66
C VAL A 99 3.00 1.34 21.39
N TYR A 100 3.86 1.87 20.55
CA TYR A 100 4.29 1.23 19.30
C TYR A 100 5.79 1.01 19.31
N SER A 101 6.22 -0.23 19.07
CA SER A 101 7.63 -0.57 18.85
C SER A 101 7.90 -0.78 17.36
N LYS A 102 8.88 -0.07 16.79
CA LYS A 102 9.19 -0.13 15.37
C LYS A 102 10.52 -0.84 15.15
N VAL A 103 10.46 -2.11 14.77
CA VAL A 103 11.64 -2.98 14.55
C VAL A 103 11.76 -3.48 13.10
N ASP A 104 10.97 -2.92 12.18
CA ASP A 104 10.84 -3.35 10.78
C ASP A 104 12.11 -3.18 9.93
N ARG A 105 13.05 -2.33 10.36
CA ARG A 105 14.28 -2.01 9.62
C ARG A 105 15.41 -3.03 9.80
N TYR A 106 15.27 -3.95 10.74
CA TYR A 106 16.32 -4.91 11.07
C TYR A 106 16.10 -6.22 10.33
N GLU A 107 17.22 -6.85 9.96
CA GLU A 107 17.19 -7.98 9.01
C GLU A 107 16.99 -9.35 9.66
N SER A 108 17.31 -9.51 10.96
CA SER A 108 17.18 -10.80 11.65
C SER A 108 16.20 -10.74 12.81
N ALA A 109 15.56 -11.88 13.11
CA ALA A 109 14.67 -12.03 14.26
C ALA A 109 15.38 -11.69 15.58
N THR A 110 16.63 -12.13 15.75
CA THR A 110 17.46 -11.87 16.94
C THR A 110 17.74 -10.38 17.14
N SER A 111 18.06 -9.66 16.05
CA SER A 111 18.28 -8.21 16.12
C SER A 111 17.02 -7.44 16.49
N LYS A 112 15.85 -7.89 15.98
CA LYS A 112 14.54 -7.32 16.31
C LYS A 112 14.17 -7.56 17.77
N GLU A 113 14.42 -8.77 18.29
CA GLU A 113 14.18 -9.12 19.67
C GLU A 113 15.02 -8.25 20.62
N LYS A 114 16.31 -8.09 20.33
CA LYS A 114 17.21 -7.22 21.11
C LYS A 114 16.67 -5.79 21.14
N LEU A 115 16.35 -5.23 19.98
CA LEU A 115 15.85 -3.87 19.86
C LEU A 115 14.53 -3.66 20.58
N PHE A 116 13.65 -4.65 20.55
CA PHE A 116 12.39 -4.61 21.29
C PHE A 116 12.63 -4.55 22.80
N LYS A 117 13.63 -5.29 23.33
CA LYS A 117 14.00 -5.27 24.74
C LYS A 117 14.67 -3.96 25.16
N ASP A 118 15.42 -3.34 24.26
CA ASP A 118 16.17 -2.09 24.56
C ASP A 118 15.27 -0.84 24.61
N SER A 119 13.99 -0.95 24.23
CA SER A 119 12.99 0.14 24.30
C SER A 119 13.36 1.43 23.53
N GLU A 120 14.37 1.42 22.67
CA GLU A 120 14.89 2.62 21.99
C GLU A 120 14.00 3.11 20.83
N ASN A 121 13.14 2.24 20.29
CA ASN A 121 12.29 2.54 19.13
C ASN A 121 10.80 2.54 19.51
N LEU A 122 10.48 3.13 20.64
CA LEU A 122 9.12 3.30 21.09
C LEU A 122 8.53 4.62 20.60
N PHE A 123 7.29 4.53 20.14
CA PHE A 123 6.46 5.65 19.72
C PHE A 123 5.18 5.63 20.53
N TYR A 124 4.62 6.81 20.77
CA TYR A 124 3.39 7.01 21.51
C TYR A 124 2.41 7.78 20.66
N ALA A 125 1.25 7.21 20.39
CA ALA A 125 0.22 7.86 19.59
C ALA A 125 -1.18 7.50 20.04
N THR A 126 -2.13 8.39 19.78
CA THR A 126 -3.55 8.20 20.06
C THR A 126 -4.34 7.95 18.78
N LEU A 127 -5.55 7.39 18.88
CA LEU A 127 -6.44 7.27 17.73
C LEU A 127 -6.85 8.65 17.19
N SER A 128 -7.02 9.66 18.06
CA SER A 128 -7.34 11.01 17.64
C SER A 128 -6.29 11.59 16.69
N GLN A 129 -5.00 11.29 16.91
CA GLN A 129 -3.92 11.67 15.99
C GLN A 129 -3.98 10.90 14.67
N THR A 130 -4.19 9.61 14.73
CA THR A 130 -4.31 8.74 13.54
C THR A 130 -5.47 9.16 12.64
N CYS A 131 -6.60 9.52 13.23
CA CYS A 131 -7.80 9.93 12.50
C CYS A 131 -7.72 11.32 11.84
N GLN A 132 -6.68 12.12 12.10
CA GLN A 132 -6.46 13.39 11.42
C GLN A 132 -6.02 13.22 9.96
N ILE A 133 -5.51 12.03 9.62
CA ILE A 133 -5.06 11.72 8.26
C ILE A 133 -6.20 11.01 7.52
N GLU A 134 -6.47 11.40 6.29
CA GLU A 134 -7.50 10.78 5.46
C GLU A 134 -7.27 9.25 5.34
N GLY A 135 -8.33 8.46 5.54
CA GLY A 135 -8.25 7.01 5.58
C GLY A 135 -7.63 6.44 6.88
N ALA A 136 -7.29 7.30 7.84
CA ALA A 136 -6.78 6.99 9.18
C ALA A 136 -5.66 5.91 9.20
N PRO A 137 -4.58 6.05 8.40
CA PRO A 137 -3.46 5.12 8.44
C PRO A 137 -2.76 5.17 9.80
N LEU A 138 -2.28 4.01 10.27
CA LEU A 138 -1.49 3.93 11.51
C LEU A 138 -0.10 4.55 11.31
N SER A 139 -0.04 5.86 11.36
CA SER A 139 1.19 6.65 11.16
C SER A 139 1.81 7.11 12.47
N TYR A 140 1.88 6.21 13.46
CA TYR A 140 2.34 6.47 14.83
C TYR A 140 3.75 7.06 14.93
N TRP A 141 4.59 6.87 13.90
CA TRP A 141 5.96 7.42 13.82
C TRP A 141 6.01 8.87 13.35
N LEU A 142 4.87 9.44 12.96
CA LEU A 142 4.82 10.80 12.45
C LEU A 142 4.91 11.82 13.61
N PRO A 143 5.80 12.81 13.53
CA PRO A 143 5.83 13.88 14.52
C PRO A 143 4.49 14.62 14.59
N ARG A 144 4.01 14.94 15.80
CA ARG A 144 2.75 15.66 16.01
C ARG A 144 2.68 16.99 15.24
N ALA A 145 3.82 17.67 15.11
CA ALA A 145 3.93 18.94 14.37
C ALA A 145 3.58 18.81 12.88
N MET A 146 3.64 17.59 12.30
CA MET A 146 3.27 17.36 10.91
C MET A 146 1.79 17.08 10.69
N LEU A 147 1.04 16.72 11.71
CA LEU A 147 -0.38 16.35 11.57
C LEU A 147 -1.24 17.49 10.98
N PRO A 148 -1.07 18.77 11.37
CA PRO A 148 -1.84 19.86 10.79
C PRO A 148 -1.65 20.05 9.28
N LEU A 149 -0.54 19.55 8.70
CA LEU A 149 -0.29 19.63 7.26
C LEU A 149 -1.30 18.79 6.46
N PHE A 150 -1.82 17.71 7.03
CA PHE A 150 -2.80 16.84 6.38
C PHE A 150 -4.21 17.45 6.32
N ALA A 151 -4.48 18.48 7.12
CA ALA A 151 -5.72 19.26 7.05
C ALA A 151 -5.68 20.36 5.96
N GLN A 152 -4.51 20.62 5.37
CA GLN A 152 -4.33 21.63 4.34
C GLN A 152 -4.73 21.11 2.96
N SER A 153 -4.85 22.04 1.99
CA SER A 153 -5.10 21.69 0.59
C SER A 153 -3.97 20.82 0.04
N THR A 154 -4.33 19.64 -0.47
CA THR A 154 -3.38 18.69 -1.04
C THR A 154 -3.06 19.03 -2.50
N ILE A 155 -1.97 18.44 -3.02
CA ILE A 155 -1.63 18.52 -4.45
C ILE A 155 -2.81 18.02 -5.30
N GLY A 156 -3.51 16.96 -4.85
CA GLY A 156 -4.68 16.40 -5.54
C GLY A 156 -5.87 17.36 -5.68
N ASN A 157 -5.96 18.41 -4.85
CA ASN A 157 -6.98 19.45 -4.98
C ASN A 157 -6.72 20.42 -6.16
N ARG A 158 -5.45 20.51 -6.59
CA ARG A 158 -5.03 21.43 -7.66
C ARG A 158 -4.60 20.73 -8.94
N PHE A 159 -4.14 19.48 -8.83
CA PHE A 159 -3.57 18.71 -9.94
C PHE A 159 -4.18 17.32 -9.99
N ILE A 160 -4.36 16.80 -11.20
CA ILE A 160 -4.77 15.41 -11.41
C ILE A 160 -3.52 14.53 -11.36
N CYS A 161 -3.33 13.81 -10.25
CA CYS A 161 -2.25 12.85 -10.10
C CYS A 161 -2.66 11.50 -10.69
N ARG A 162 -2.03 11.08 -11.78
CA ARG A 162 -2.28 9.79 -12.41
C ARG A 162 -0.98 9.08 -12.71
N ALA A 163 -1.00 7.75 -12.66
CA ALA A 163 0.07 6.96 -13.24
C ALA A 163 0.15 7.22 -14.74
N GLY A 164 1.36 7.29 -15.27
CA GLY A 164 1.58 7.38 -16.70
C GLY A 164 1.08 6.12 -17.44
N MET A 165 1.29 6.09 -18.74
CA MET A 165 0.89 4.97 -19.57
C MET A 165 1.64 3.70 -19.15
N GLN A 166 0.90 2.60 -19.04
CA GLN A 166 1.43 1.26 -18.83
C GLN A 166 1.01 0.40 -20.03
N THR A 167 1.95 -0.29 -20.63
CA THR A 167 1.69 -1.16 -21.79
C THR A 167 0.98 -2.45 -21.40
N GLY A 168 1.29 -2.99 -20.22
CA GLY A 168 0.85 -4.32 -19.77
C GLY A 168 1.73 -5.45 -20.33
N ASP A 169 2.37 -5.24 -21.47
CA ASP A 169 3.38 -6.11 -22.06
C ASP A 169 4.39 -5.25 -22.83
N ASN A 170 5.61 -5.18 -22.32
CA ASN A 170 6.64 -4.34 -22.92
C ASN A 170 7.24 -4.97 -24.18
N GLU A 171 7.36 -6.28 -24.25
CA GLU A 171 7.94 -6.98 -25.40
C GLU A 171 7.03 -6.84 -26.62
N GLN A 172 5.73 -6.88 -26.39
CA GLN A 172 4.74 -6.71 -27.46
C GLN A 172 4.65 -5.27 -27.95
N PHE A 173 4.64 -4.27 -27.06
CA PHE A 173 4.25 -2.90 -27.39
C PHE A 173 5.39 -1.88 -27.41
N LEU A 174 6.61 -2.24 -26.99
CA LEU A 174 7.76 -1.35 -27.04
C LEU A 174 8.80 -1.84 -28.03
N ARG A 175 9.52 -0.89 -28.63
CA ARG A 175 10.72 -1.12 -29.46
C ARG A 175 11.78 -0.09 -29.11
N PHE A 176 13.02 -0.38 -29.40
CA PHE A 176 14.02 0.68 -29.43
C PHE A 176 13.75 1.61 -30.59
N TRP A 177 14.04 2.91 -30.43
CA TRP A 177 13.71 3.93 -31.41
C TRP A 177 14.29 3.66 -32.84
N TYR A 178 15.35 2.90 -32.91
CA TYR A 178 16.06 2.54 -34.16
C TYR A 178 15.55 1.26 -34.81
N GLU A 179 14.67 0.48 -34.14
CA GLU A 179 14.14 -0.76 -34.74
C GLU A 179 13.03 -0.50 -35.78
N PRO A 180 12.07 0.42 -35.54
CA PRO A 180 11.07 0.72 -36.55
C PRO A 180 11.62 1.60 -37.69
N SER A 181 10.96 1.58 -38.84
CA SER A 181 11.26 2.53 -39.90
C SER A 181 11.10 3.98 -39.43
N ALA A 182 12.03 4.86 -39.74
CA ALA A 182 11.97 6.28 -39.37
C ALA A 182 10.65 6.95 -39.81
N ARG A 183 10.08 6.53 -40.93
CA ARG A 183 8.78 7.03 -41.40
C ARG A 183 7.59 6.65 -40.52
N SER A 184 7.74 5.65 -39.67
CA SER A 184 6.69 5.17 -38.74
C SER A 184 6.86 5.68 -37.34
N VAL A 185 7.84 6.55 -37.06
CA VAL A 185 8.11 7.15 -35.75
C VAL A 185 7.66 8.61 -35.74
N ALA A 186 6.82 8.96 -34.77
CA ALA A 186 6.19 10.29 -34.66
C ALA A 186 7.17 11.47 -34.56
N HIS A 187 8.42 11.21 -34.13
CA HIS A 187 9.46 12.24 -34.10
C HIS A 187 9.78 12.78 -35.54
N PHE A 188 9.60 11.93 -36.55
CA PHE A 188 9.92 12.25 -37.95
C PHE A 188 8.66 12.47 -38.80
N THR A 189 7.55 11.82 -38.46
CA THR A 189 6.29 11.87 -39.21
C THR A 189 5.13 11.92 -38.23
N PRO A 190 4.23 12.92 -38.28
CA PRO A 190 3.04 12.96 -37.44
C PRO A 190 2.07 11.81 -37.79
N ASP A 191 1.18 11.49 -36.84
CA ASP A 191 0.10 10.48 -36.95
C ASP A 191 0.58 9.10 -37.44
N THR A 192 1.66 8.64 -36.82
CA THR A 192 2.28 7.35 -37.13
C THR A 192 2.05 6.34 -36.00
N LYS A 193 2.61 5.14 -36.18
CA LYS A 193 2.47 4.02 -35.27
C LYS A 193 3.25 4.19 -33.98
N TRP A 194 4.49 4.68 -34.03
CA TRP A 194 5.45 4.66 -32.94
C TRP A 194 5.69 6.05 -32.34
N TYR A 195 5.48 6.19 -31.07
CA TYR A 195 5.67 7.43 -30.31
C TYR A 195 6.74 7.26 -29.25
N SER A 196 7.51 8.31 -29.00
CA SER A 196 8.52 8.30 -27.92
C SER A 196 7.91 7.89 -26.58
N TYR A 197 8.59 7.00 -25.88
CA TYR A 197 8.13 6.46 -24.62
C TYR A 197 9.17 6.61 -23.51
N ASN A 198 8.87 7.41 -22.51
CA ASN A 198 9.71 7.56 -21.32
C ASN A 198 9.52 6.36 -20.40
N LYS A 199 10.55 5.54 -20.29
CA LYS A 199 10.59 4.44 -19.33
C LYS A 199 11.68 4.71 -18.30
N GLY A 200 11.37 4.45 -17.03
CA GLY A 200 12.39 4.46 -15.97
C GLY A 200 13.56 3.53 -16.33
N GLY A 201 14.76 3.94 -16.02
CA GLY A 201 15.99 3.20 -16.29
C GLY A 201 17.10 3.64 -15.34
N SER A 202 18.35 3.40 -15.73
CA SER A 202 19.53 3.87 -14.97
C SER A 202 19.48 5.38 -14.76
N GLN A 203 20.05 5.83 -13.65
CA GLN A 203 20.10 7.26 -13.33
C GLN A 203 20.78 8.07 -14.44
N ARG A 204 20.07 9.08 -14.96
CA ARG A 204 20.58 10.10 -15.88
C ARG A 204 20.50 11.46 -15.19
N LYS A 205 21.58 12.23 -15.24
CA LYS A 205 21.69 13.47 -14.45
C LYS A 205 20.68 14.54 -14.88
N TRP A 206 20.55 14.78 -16.19
CA TRP A 206 19.71 15.85 -16.72
C TRP A 206 18.77 15.41 -17.84
N TYR A 207 19.21 14.45 -18.68
CA TYR A 207 18.51 14.01 -19.88
C TYR A 207 18.84 12.55 -20.19
N GLY A 208 17.86 11.78 -20.64
CA GLY A 208 18.06 10.37 -21.04
C GLY A 208 16.83 9.50 -20.87
N ASN A 209 17.02 8.18 -21.00
CA ASN A 209 15.96 7.16 -20.96
C ASN A 209 14.87 7.36 -22.04
N LEU A 210 15.27 7.89 -23.20
CA LEU A 210 14.43 8.12 -24.38
C LEU A 210 14.67 7.07 -25.47
N ASP A 211 15.18 5.91 -25.08
CA ASP A 211 15.62 4.87 -26.00
C ASP A 211 14.45 4.06 -26.60
N LEU A 212 13.24 4.24 -26.09
CA LEU A 212 12.08 3.43 -26.44
C LEU A 212 11.00 4.24 -27.16
N VAL A 213 10.30 3.54 -28.04
CA VAL A 213 9.05 3.97 -28.67
C VAL A 213 7.95 2.96 -28.39
N VAL A 214 6.72 3.44 -28.30
CA VAL A 214 5.53 2.62 -28.02
C VAL A 214 4.61 2.60 -29.23
N ASN A 215 4.01 1.44 -29.50
CA ASN A 215 2.93 1.32 -30.47
C ASN A 215 1.68 2.05 -29.95
N TRP A 216 1.43 3.23 -30.50
CA TRP A 216 0.25 4.04 -30.18
C TRP A 216 -0.67 4.25 -31.39
N GLU A 217 -0.57 3.38 -32.38
CA GLU A 217 -1.42 3.38 -33.57
C GLU A 217 -2.91 3.38 -33.20
N ASN A 218 -3.70 4.15 -33.93
CA ASN A 218 -5.13 4.30 -33.68
C ASN A 218 -5.45 4.63 -32.20
N ASN A 219 -4.72 5.60 -31.63
CA ASN A 219 -4.89 6.02 -30.24
C ASN A 219 -4.68 4.86 -29.24
N GLY A 220 -3.69 4.00 -29.49
CA GLY A 220 -3.30 2.89 -28.62
C GLY A 220 -4.33 1.77 -28.56
N PHE A 221 -5.05 1.53 -29.66
CA PHE A 221 -6.11 0.51 -29.75
C PHE A 221 -5.63 -0.86 -29.27
N ASP A 222 -4.47 -1.32 -29.75
CA ASP A 222 -3.93 -2.65 -29.40
C ASP A 222 -3.65 -2.79 -27.91
N ILE A 223 -3.05 -1.77 -27.29
CA ILE A 223 -2.77 -1.76 -25.84
C ILE A 223 -4.08 -1.78 -25.04
N LYS A 224 -5.05 -0.99 -25.46
CA LYS A 224 -6.37 -0.93 -24.79
C LYS A 224 -7.12 -2.25 -24.91
N ALA A 225 -7.11 -2.87 -26.07
CA ALA A 225 -7.72 -4.18 -26.31
C ALA A 225 -7.03 -5.29 -25.51
N PHE A 226 -5.69 -5.30 -25.47
CA PHE A 226 -4.91 -6.23 -24.66
C PHE A 226 -5.26 -6.13 -23.17
N LYS A 227 -5.31 -4.91 -22.63
CA LYS A 227 -5.67 -4.69 -21.22
C LYS A 227 -7.10 -5.14 -20.90
N LYS A 228 -8.05 -4.85 -21.79
CA LYS A 228 -9.44 -5.28 -21.62
C LYS A 228 -9.54 -6.80 -21.54
N LYS A 229 -8.92 -7.51 -22.49
CA LYS A 229 -8.90 -8.97 -22.51
C LYS A 229 -8.28 -9.56 -21.23
N ARG A 230 -7.23 -8.94 -20.69
CA ARG A 230 -6.58 -9.39 -19.48
C ARG A 230 -7.43 -9.19 -18.22
N LEU A 231 -8.24 -8.14 -18.18
CA LEU A 231 -9.19 -7.89 -17.08
C LEU A 231 -10.39 -8.85 -17.12
N GLU A 232 -10.74 -9.37 -18.29
CA GLU A 232 -11.83 -10.35 -18.45
C GLU A 232 -11.39 -11.79 -18.07
N LEU A 233 -10.09 -12.06 -18.07
CA LEU A 233 -9.51 -13.39 -17.77
C LEU A 233 -9.04 -13.55 -16.30
N GLY A 234 -8.99 -12.50 -15.50
CA GLY A 234 -8.53 -12.50 -14.10
C GLY A 234 -9.63 -12.11 -13.15
#